data_aa43fa1b72683b57bb5d41c74b54e925
#
_entry.id   aa43fa1b72683b57bb5d41c74b54e925
#
_cell.length_a   1.000
_cell.length_b   1.000
_cell.length_c   1.000
_cell.angle_alpha   90.00
_cell.angle_beta   90.00
_cell.angle_gamma   90.00
#
_symmetry.space_group_name_H-M   'P 1'
#
loop_
_entity.id
_entity.type
_entity.pdbx_description
1 polymer ?
#
loop_
_entity_poly.entity_id
_entity_poly.type
_entity_poly.pdbx_seq_one_letter_code
_entity_poly.pdbx_strand_id
1 'polypeptide(L)'
;MNNYFNYNDYRIRKLSLDETVKSFNCGDADLNDFIINDANNYRKSLLAVTYVFEHNTTGDIIAYFSLANDRVSLSDFKDKTEFNRFRKSRFVNEKRIKSYPAVKICRLGVSEKMKGFGIGSILLAFIKSFFLIDNKTGCRFITVDAYSDAISFYERNNFQHLRNDDEPHNMVTHLLYYDLNDIA
;
A
#
# COMPACT_ATOMS: atom_id res chain seq x y z
N MET A 1 -21.14 17.61 -18.92
CA MET A 1 -20.47 18.43 -17.88
C MET A 1 -19.14 17.75 -17.59
N ASN A 2 -18.00 18.39 -17.89
CA ASN A 2 -16.71 17.88 -17.52
C ASN A 2 -16.57 18.04 -16.00
N ASN A 3 -16.80 16.97 -15.25
CA ASN A 3 -16.49 16.95 -13.82
C ASN A 3 -14.98 16.93 -13.67
N TYR A 4 -14.35 18.08 -13.57
CA TYR A 4 -12.96 18.19 -13.16
C TYR A 4 -12.88 17.80 -11.68
N PHE A 5 -12.10 16.75 -11.38
CA PHE A 5 -11.79 16.40 -10.01
C PHE A 5 -10.85 17.45 -9.42
N ASN A 6 -11.31 18.18 -8.41
CA ASN A 6 -10.48 19.17 -7.71
C ASN A 6 -9.91 18.59 -6.43
N TYR A 7 -8.62 18.31 -6.41
CA TYR A 7 -7.92 17.72 -5.26
C TYR A 7 -8.02 18.56 -3.98
N ASN A 8 -8.16 19.88 -4.08
CA ASN A 8 -8.25 20.78 -2.93
C ASN A 8 -9.54 20.59 -2.12
N ASP A 9 -10.55 19.91 -2.70
CA ASP A 9 -11.80 19.62 -2.02
C ASP A 9 -11.72 18.36 -1.15
N TYR A 10 -10.57 17.71 -1.11
CA TYR A 10 -10.35 16.42 -0.42
C TYR A 10 -9.12 16.47 0.47
N ARG A 11 -9.12 15.62 1.49
CA ARG A 11 -7.97 15.42 2.38
C ARG A 11 -7.75 13.95 2.71
N ILE A 12 -6.50 13.60 2.98
CA ILE A 12 -6.13 12.30 3.53
C ILE A 12 -5.96 12.48 5.04
N ARG A 13 -6.64 11.66 5.81
CA ARG A 13 -6.48 11.60 7.27
C ARG A 13 -6.50 10.16 7.78
N LYS A 14 -5.94 9.99 8.96
CA LYS A 14 -6.09 8.73 9.70
C LYS A 14 -7.53 8.53 10.13
N LEU A 15 -8.06 7.32 9.96
CA LEU A 15 -9.35 6.93 10.51
C LEU A 15 -9.27 6.97 12.04
N SER A 16 -10.19 7.67 12.69
CA SER A 16 -10.19 7.81 14.14
C SER A 16 -10.59 6.49 14.82
N LEU A 17 -10.11 6.26 16.06
CA LEU A 17 -10.61 5.17 16.87
C LEU A 17 -12.11 5.41 17.13
N ASP A 18 -12.89 4.36 17.05
CA ASP A 18 -14.35 4.38 17.28
C ASP A 18 -15.17 5.14 16.21
N GLU A 19 -14.52 5.61 15.14
CA GLU A 19 -15.22 6.17 14.00
C GLU A 19 -15.91 5.06 13.20
N THR A 20 -17.21 5.22 12.94
CA THR A 20 -17.97 4.27 12.13
C THR A 20 -18.06 4.76 10.68
N VAL A 21 -17.55 3.97 9.75
CA VAL A 21 -17.76 4.18 8.32
C VAL A 21 -19.11 3.60 7.93
N LYS A 22 -20.07 4.46 7.57
CA LYS A 22 -21.46 4.05 7.30
C LYS A 22 -21.64 3.29 6.00
N SER A 23 -20.89 3.68 4.97
CA SER A 23 -20.97 3.05 3.65
C SER A 23 -19.71 3.30 2.84
N PHE A 24 -19.29 2.31 2.10
CA PHE A 24 -18.23 2.41 1.11
C PHE A 24 -18.43 1.31 0.07
N ASN A 25 -18.21 1.62 -1.20
CA ASN A 25 -18.28 0.63 -2.28
C ASN A 25 -17.20 0.90 -3.32
N CYS A 26 -16.21 0.00 -3.41
CA CYS A 26 -15.17 -0.02 -4.44
C CYS A 26 -15.36 -1.15 -5.46
N GLY A 27 -16.46 -1.92 -5.36
CA GLY A 27 -16.74 -3.08 -6.22
C GLY A 27 -16.13 -4.39 -5.72
N ASP A 28 -15.38 -4.37 -4.62
CA ASP A 28 -14.79 -5.54 -3.97
C ASP A 28 -15.41 -5.70 -2.58
N ALA A 29 -16.03 -6.87 -2.34
CA ALA A 29 -16.78 -7.11 -1.09
C ALA A 29 -15.86 -7.18 0.13
N ASP A 30 -14.65 -7.79 0.02
CA ASP A 30 -13.69 -7.89 1.13
C ASP A 30 -13.15 -6.51 1.52
N LEU A 31 -12.82 -5.68 0.53
CA LEU A 31 -12.37 -4.31 0.77
C LEU A 31 -13.48 -3.44 1.38
N ASN A 32 -14.73 -3.61 0.94
CA ASN A 32 -15.87 -2.88 1.49
C ASN A 32 -16.12 -3.27 2.93
N ASP A 33 -16.16 -4.58 3.21
CA ASP A 33 -16.38 -5.11 4.56
C ASP A 33 -15.27 -4.67 5.52
N PHE A 34 -14.03 -4.76 5.10
CA PHE A 34 -12.89 -4.35 5.91
C PHE A 34 -13.01 -2.91 6.43
N ILE A 35 -13.28 -1.93 5.56
CA ILE A 35 -13.32 -0.52 5.98
C ILE A 35 -14.53 -0.23 6.87
N ILE A 36 -15.65 -0.93 6.66
CA ILE A 36 -16.88 -0.73 7.42
C ILE A 36 -16.81 -1.42 8.80
N ASN A 37 -16.32 -2.66 8.85
CA ASN A 37 -16.45 -3.52 10.03
C ASN A 37 -15.14 -3.81 10.75
N ASP A 38 -14.01 -3.94 10.02
CA ASP A 38 -12.76 -4.46 10.57
C ASP A 38 -11.69 -3.42 10.87
N ALA A 39 -11.66 -2.31 10.14
CA ALA A 39 -10.57 -1.33 10.23
C ALA A 39 -10.31 -0.85 11.67
N ASN A 40 -11.35 -0.63 12.47
CA ASN A 40 -11.25 -0.23 13.87
C ASN A 40 -10.70 -1.35 14.76
N ASN A 41 -11.08 -2.59 14.51
CA ASN A 41 -10.59 -3.75 15.26
C ASN A 41 -9.10 -3.97 15.01
N TYR A 42 -8.67 -3.86 13.74
CA TYR A 42 -7.25 -3.92 13.38
C TYR A 42 -6.44 -2.80 14.03
N ARG A 43 -7.02 -1.59 14.11
CA ARG A 43 -6.38 -0.46 14.78
C ARG A 43 -6.27 -0.67 16.29
N LYS A 44 -7.32 -1.13 16.97
CA LYS A 44 -7.33 -1.42 18.41
C LYS A 44 -6.35 -2.53 18.77
N SER A 45 -6.22 -3.52 17.90
CA SER A 45 -5.26 -4.64 18.04
C SER A 45 -3.84 -4.30 17.60
N LEU A 46 -3.57 -3.06 17.17
CA LEU A 46 -2.27 -2.57 16.68
C LEU A 46 -1.74 -3.35 15.46
N LEU A 47 -2.62 -3.95 14.67
CA LEU A 47 -2.28 -4.74 13.49
C LEU A 47 -2.11 -3.88 12.24
N ALA A 48 -2.97 -2.87 12.06
CA ALA A 48 -2.89 -1.95 10.93
C ALA A 48 -3.43 -0.57 11.29
N VAL A 49 -3.04 0.42 10.50
CA VAL A 49 -3.53 1.80 10.56
C VAL A 49 -4.20 2.14 9.24
N THR A 50 -5.47 2.54 9.30
CA THR A 50 -6.25 2.92 8.12
C THR A 50 -6.28 4.43 7.95
N TYR A 51 -6.11 4.87 6.72
CA TYR A 51 -6.23 6.25 6.26
C TYR A 51 -7.36 6.34 5.25
N VAL A 52 -8.13 7.41 5.34
CA VAL A 52 -9.24 7.69 4.42
C VAL A 52 -8.93 8.93 3.61
N PHE A 53 -9.35 8.93 2.36
CA PHE A 53 -9.37 10.09 1.47
C PHE A 53 -10.82 10.51 1.33
N GLU A 54 -11.15 11.66 1.91
CA GLU A 54 -12.52 12.13 2.06
C GLU A 54 -12.72 13.55 1.56
N HIS A 55 -13.94 13.88 1.18
CA HIS A 55 -14.33 15.21 0.81
C HIS A 55 -14.39 16.13 2.03
N ASN A 56 -13.78 17.30 1.96
CA ASN A 56 -13.59 18.22 3.09
C ASN A 56 -14.90 18.70 3.75
N THR A 57 -15.94 18.87 2.93
CA THR A 57 -17.22 19.44 3.41
C THR A 57 -18.23 18.36 3.78
N THR A 58 -18.37 17.30 2.93
CA THR A 58 -19.40 16.27 3.15
C THR A 58 -18.91 15.14 4.03
N GLY A 59 -17.59 14.94 4.13
CA GLY A 59 -17.01 13.78 4.82
C GLY A 59 -17.14 12.47 4.04
N ASP A 60 -17.59 12.51 2.79
CA ASP A 60 -17.72 11.31 1.97
C ASP A 60 -16.34 10.70 1.69
N ILE A 61 -16.18 9.44 2.06
CA ILE A 61 -14.95 8.68 1.82
C ILE A 61 -14.95 8.21 0.37
N ILE A 62 -13.98 8.69 -0.41
CA ILE A 62 -13.83 8.32 -1.83
C ILE A 62 -12.77 7.26 -2.06
N ALA A 63 -11.84 7.09 -1.12
CA ALA A 63 -10.86 6.03 -1.15
C ALA A 63 -10.26 5.80 0.25
N TYR A 64 -9.59 4.68 0.44
CA TYR A 64 -8.86 4.40 1.66
C TYR A 64 -7.66 3.48 1.40
N PHE A 65 -6.73 3.46 2.34
CA PHE A 65 -5.66 2.46 2.42
C PHE A 65 -5.34 2.12 3.86
N SER A 66 -4.81 0.91 4.07
CA SER A 66 -4.37 0.44 5.39
C SER A 66 -2.93 0.00 5.34
N LEU A 67 -2.17 0.38 6.36
CA LEU A 67 -0.74 0.12 6.47
C LEU A 67 -0.43 -0.71 7.71
N ALA A 68 0.47 -1.67 7.57
CA ALA A 68 1.05 -2.45 8.66
C ALA A 68 2.57 -2.46 8.57
N ASN A 69 3.23 -2.75 9.70
CA ASN A 69 4.67 -2.99 9.69
C ASN A 69 4.98 -4.28 8.92
N ASP A 70 6.07 -4.26 8.17
CA ASP A 70 6.52 -5.39 7.37
C ASP A 70 8.06 -5.44 7.30
N ARG A 71 8.57 -6.42 6.62
CA ARG A 71 10.00 -6.57 6.32
C ARG A 71 10.19 -7.30 5.00
N VAL A 72 11.27 -6.98 4.31
CA VAL A 72 11.82 -7.80 3.22
C VAL A 72 12.94 -8.66 3.80
N SER A 73 12.84 -9.97 3.71
CA SER A 73 13.74 -10.92 4.37
C SER A 73 14.10 -12.09 3.47
N LEU A 74 15.05 -12.91 3.92
CA LEU A 74 15.49 -14.10 3.17
C LEU A 74 14.33 -15.06 2.80
N SER A 75 13.31 -15.17 3.65
CA SER A 75 12.15 -16.03 3.39
C SER A 75 11.29 -15.61 2.20
N ASP A 76 11.44 -14.37 1.74
CA ASP A 76 10.69 -13.81 0.64
C ASP A 76 11.33 -14.09 -0.73
N PHE A 77 12.47 -14.79 -0.74
CA PHE A 77 13.23 -15.18 -1.92
C PHE A 77 13.32 -16.69 -2.05
N LYS A 78 13.57 -17.15 -3.26
CA LYS A 78 13.74 -18.59 -3.55
C LYS A 78 14.89 -19.21 -2.74
N ASP A 79 15.99 -18.46 -2.63
CA ASP A 79 17.18 -18.90 -1.90
C ASP A 79 18.06 -17.74 -1.43
N LYS A 80 19.11 -18.06 -0.69
CA LYS A 80 20.10 -17.10 -0.19
C LYS A 80 20.87 -16.39 -1.31
N THR A 81 21.02 -17.00 -2.46
CA THR A 81 21.77 -16.42 -3.60
C THR A 81 20.96 -15.27 -4.19
N GLU A 82 19.67 -15.47 -4.40
CA GLU A 82 18.75 -14.45 -4.88
C GLU A 82 18.65 -13.29 -3.89
N PHE A 83 18.44 -13.56 -2.60
CA PHE A 83 18.47 -12.54 -1.56
C PHE A 83 19.78 -11.76 -1.53
N ASN A 84 20.94 -12.44 -1.66
CA ASN A 84 22.24 -11.78 -1.72
C ASN A 84 22.39 -10.90 -2.96
N ARG A 85 21.87 -11.32 -4.11
CA ARG A 85 21.85 -10.50 -5.34
C ARG A 85 21.00 -9.24 -5.14
N PHE A 86 19.79 -9.41 -4.62
CA PHE A 86 18.87 -8.31 -4.30
C PHE A 86 19.53 -7.26 -3.41
N ARG A 87 20.13 -7.66 -2.29
CA ARG A 87 20.72 -6.72 -1.35
C ARG A 87 22.00 -6.05 -1.87
N LYS A 88 22.88 -6.79 -2.58
CA LYS A 88 24.13 -6.24 -3.13
C LYS A 88 23.90 -5.13 -4.17
N SER A 89 22.83 -5.18 -4.90
CA SER A 89 22.47 -4.13 -5.87
C SER A 89 21.95 -2.85 -5.22
N ARG A 90 21.56 -2.88 -3.93
CA ARG A 90 20.88 -1.77 -3.24
C ARG A 90 21.67 -1.15 -2.10
N PHE A 91 22.62 -1.87 -1.53
CA PHE A 91 23.33 -1.44 -0.33
C PHE A 91 24.85 -1.50 -0.53
N VAL A 92 25.51 -0.34 -0.50
CA VAL A 92 26.96 -0.20 -0.80
C VAL A 92 27.83 -0.71 0.33
N ASN A 93 27.43 -0.52 1.58
CA ASN A 93 28.19 -0.90 2.78
C ASN A 93 27.34 -1.76 3.70
N GLU A 94 26.95 -2.94 3.22
CA GLU A 94 26.04 -3.74 4.00
C GLU A 94 26.68 -4.40 5.21
N LYS A 95 26.09 -4.08 6.35
CA LYS A 95 26.08 -5.04 7.45
C LYS A 95 25.20 -6.20 6.97
N ARG A 96 25.61 -7.45 7.25
CA ARG A 96 24.86 -8.67 6.87
C ARG A 96 23.57 -8.79 7.67
N ILE A 97 22.65 -7.85 7.47
CA ILE A 97 21.31 -7.93 8.08
C ILE A 97 20.47 -8.95 7.33
N LYS A 98 19.62 -9.65 8.07
CA LYS A 98 18.80 -10.77 7.54
C LYS A 98 17.45 -10.29 7.02
N SER A 99 17.07 -9.06 7.33
CA SER A 99 15.80 -8.44 6.89
C SER A 99 15.93 -6.92 6.87
N TYR A 100 15.15 -6.29 6.03
CA TYR A 100 15.09 -4.84 5.85
C TYR A 100 13.69 -4.34 6.21
N PRO A 101 13.59 -3.20 6.92
CA PRO A 101 12.29 -2.67 7.34
C PRO A 101 11.46 -2.25 6.14
N ALA A 102 10.19 -2.61 6.18
CA ALA A 102 9.20 -2.26 5.19
C ALA A 102 7.88 -1.85 5.85
N VAL A 103 7.02 -1.20 5.07
CA VAL A 103 5.61 -1.01 5.37
C VAL A 103 4.79 -1.75 4.33
N LYS A 104 3.76 -2.46 4.74
CA LYS A 104 2.84 -3.18 3.86
C LYS A 104 1.58 -2.38 3.61
N ILE A 105 1.22 -2.24 2.35
CA ILE A 105 -0.13 -1.83 1.95
C ILE A 105 -1.02 -3.07 2.08
N CYS A 106 -1.79 -3.15 3.18
CA CYS A 106 -2.65 -4.30 3.45
C CYS A 106 -3.95 -4.23 2.64
N ARG A 107 -4.47 -3.03 2.45
CA ARG A 107 -5.70 -2.74 1.73
C ARG A 107 -5.57 -1.42 0.98
N LEU A 108 -6.13 -1.33 -0.21
CA LEU A 108 -6.28 -0.09 -0.97
C LEU A 108 -7.57 -0.17 -1.78
N GLY A 109 -8.55 0.67 -1.46
CA GLY A 109 -9.84 0.72 -2.12
C GLY A 109 -10.17 2.12 -2.64
N VAL A 110 -10.67 2.21 -3.87
CA VAL A 110 -11.16 3.44 -4.49
C VAL A 110 -12.63 3.26 -4.84
N SER A 111 -13.48 4.16 -4.36
CA SER A 111 -14.92 4.13 -4.63
C SER A 111 -15.20 4.00 -6.13
N GLU A 112 -16.19 3.19 -6.50
CA GLU A 112 -16.59 3.00 -7.90
C GLU A 112 -16.90 4.31 -8.62
N LYS A 113 -17.51 5.27 -7.89
CA LYS A 113 -17.82 6.60 -8.42
C LYS A 113 -16.58 7.41 -8.81
N MET A 114 -15.41 7.03 -8.29
CA MET A 114 -14.14 7.72 -8.44
C MET A 114 -13.12 6.90 -9.26
N LYS A 115 -13.55 5.78 -9.84
CA LYS A 115 -12.70 5.01 -10.76
C LYS A 115 -12.38 5.84 -12.01
N GLY A 116 -11.18 5.70 -12.53
CA GLY A 116 -10.72 6.44 -13.71
C GLY A 116 -10.14 7.84 -13.45
N PHE A 117 -10.29 8.40 -12.25
CA PHE A 117 -9.72 9.70 -11.88
C PHE A 117 -8.27 9.66 -11.36
N GLY A 118 -7.61 8.52 -11.43
CA GLY A 118 -6.22 8.36 -10.98
C GLY A 118 -6.02 8.34 -9.46
N ILE A 119 -7.10 8.24 -8.67
CA ILE A 119 -7.08 8.31 -7.20
C ILE A 119 -6.12 7.29 -6.59
N GLY A 120 -6.12 6.06 -7.09
CA GLY A 120 -5.20 5.02 -6.59
C GLY A 120 -3.73 5.41 -6.71
N SER A 121 -3.32 5.99 -7.84
CA SER A 121 -1.94 6.46 -8.05
C SER A 121 -1.59 7.62 -7.12
N ILE A 122 -2.55 8.52 -6.85
CA ILE A 122 -2.37 9.61 -5.88
C ILE A 122 -2.14 9.08 -4.49
N LEU A 123 -2.92 8.08 -4.06
CA LEU A 123 -2.71 7.43 -2.77
C LEU A 123 -1.33 6.78 -2.67
N LEU A 124 -0.87 6.09 -3.72
CA LEU A 124 0.48 5.51 -3.76
C LEU A 124 1.57 6.59 -3.69
N ALA A 125 1.41 7.69 -4.42
CA ALA A 125 2.34 8.84 -4.35
C ALA A 125 2.36 9.45 -2.94
N PHE A 126 1.19 9.60 -2.31
CA PHE A 126 1.09 10.06 -0.93
C PHE A 126 1.82 9.12 0.03
N ILE A 127 1.59 7.80 -0.05
CA ILE A 127 2.24 6.80 0.82
C ILE A 127 3.76 6.88 0.68
N LYS A 128 4.27 6.96 -0.56
CA LYS A 128 5.71 7.11 -0.82
C LYS A 128 6.28 8.37 -0.14
N SER A 129 5.66 9.51 -0.36
CA SER A 129 6.07 10.79 0.23
C SER A 129 5.99 10.77 1.75
N PHE A 130 4.95 10.15 2.32
CA PHE A 130 4.74 10.05 3.77
C PHE A 130 5.88 9.32 4.48
N PHE A 131 6.42 8.26 3.86
CA PHE A 131 7.56 7.52 4.41
C PHE A 131 8.92 8.13 4.09
N LEU A 132 9.02 8.98 3.09
CA LEU A 132 10.27 9.70 2.77
C LEU A 132 10.46 10.93 3.64
N ILE A 133 9.42 11.77 3.77
CA ILE A 133 9.55 13.10 4.38
C ILE A 133 9.47 13.02 5.91
N ASP A 134 8.57 12.21 6.45
CA ASP A 134 8.33 12.11 7.90
C ASP A 134 8.47 10.66 8.39
N ASN A 135 9.58 10.04 8.04
CA ASN A 135 9.88 8.65 8.40
C ASN A 135 10.19 8.56 9.90
N LYS A 136 9.20 8.23 10.71
CA LYS A 136 9.33 8.09 12.17
C LYS A 136 10.19 6.89 12.59
N THR A 137 10.31 5.89 11.71
CA THR A 137 11.15 4.69 11.93
C THR A 137 11.86 4.37 10.62
N GLY A 138 13.03 3.76 10.64
CA GLY A 138 13.66 3.34 9.40
C GLY A 138 12.68 2.47 8.58
N CYS A 139 12.25 2.94 7.40
CA CYS A 139 11.45 2.20 6.45
C CYS A 139 12.12 2.30 5.08
N ARG A 140 12.53 1.16 4.51
CA ARG A 140 13.23 1.12 3.23
C ARG A 140 12.32 0.77 2.07
N PHE A 141 11.38 -0.13 2.30
CA PHE A 141 10.52 -0.65 1.26
C PHE A 141 9.05 -0.44 1.57
N ILE A 142 8.24 -0.30 0.51
CA ILE A 142 6.80 -0.47 0.57
C ILE A 142 6.49 -1.81 -0.10
N THR A 143 5.74 -2.67 0.56
CA THR A 143 5.35 -3.99 0.03
C THR A 143 3.84 -4.07 -0.16
N VAL A 144 3.40 -4.97 -1.01
CA VAL A 144 1.99 -5.30 -1.23
C VAL A 144 1.86 -6.73 -1.75
N ASP A 145 0.88 -7.48 -1.24
CA ASP A 145 0.42 -8.72 -1.87
C ASP A 145 -0.69 -8.34 -2.87
N ALA A 146 -0.32 -8.18 -4.13
CA ALA A 146 -1.22 -7.73 -5.17
C ALA A 146 -1.97 -8.92 -5.80
N TYR A 147 -3.28 -8.81 -5.95
CA TYR A 147 -4.03 -9.73 -6.81
C TYR A 147 -3.55 -9.63 -8.26
N SER A 148 -3.71 -10.70 -9.02
CA SER A 148 -3.21 -10.78 -10.40
C SER A 148 -3.76 -9.68 -11.32
N ASP A 149 -4.99 -9.26 -11.12
CA ASP A 149 -5.63 -8.16 -11.87
C ASP A 149 -5.14 -6.76 -11.46
N ALA A 150 -4.55 -6.63 -10.26
CA ALA A 150 -4.00 -5.39 -9.75
C ALA A 150 -2.50 -5.20 -10.06
N ILE A 151 -1.79 -6.23 -10.52
CA ILE A 151 -0.34 -6.16 -10.77
C ILE A 151 0.01 -4.98 -11.68
N SER A 152 -0.66 -4.86 -12.82
CA SER A 152 -0.38 -3.80 -13.79
C SER A 152 -0.61 -2.38 -13.24
N PHE A 153 -1.50 -2.23 -12.27
CA PHE A 153 -1.68 -0.96 -11.56
C PHE A 153 -0.46 -0.61 -10.71
N TYR A 154 0.06 -1.57 -9.94
CA TYR A 154 1.25 -1.35 -9.11
C TYR A 154 2.51 -1.14 -9.95
N GLU A 155 2.70 -1.90 -11.04
CA GLU A 155 3.83 -1.74 -11.97
C GLU A 155 3.86 -0.34 -12.61
N ARG A 156 2.71 0.18 -13.06
CA ARG A 156 2.59 1.57 -13.56
C ARG A 156 2.93 2.62 -12.50
N ASN A 157 2.89 2.24 -11.23
CA ASN A 157 3.32 3.07 -10.11
C ASN A 157 4.72 2.68 -9.59
N ASN A 158 5.56 2.05 -10.46
CA ASN A 158 6.96 1.69 -10.21
C ASN A 158 7.17 0.65 -9.10
N PHE A 159 6.18 -0.16 -8.79
CA PHE A 159 6.39 -1.37 -7.99
C PHE A 159 6.98 -2.46 -8.87
N GLN A 160 7.78 -3.32 -8.27
CA GLN A 160 8.47 -4.43 -8.92
C GLN A 160 8.13 -5.74 -8.22
N HIS A 161 8.17 -6.85 -8.93
CA HIS A 161 8.07 -8.17 -8.32
C HIS A 161 9.28 -8.43 -7.42
N LEU A 162 9.04 -8.92 -6.21
CA LEU A 162 10.13 -9.27 -5.29
C LEU A 162 10.79 -10.59 -5.70
N ARG A 163 10.02 -11.52 -6.25
CA ARG A 163 10.49 -12.78 -6.83
C ARG A 163 10.42 -12.73 -8.35
N ASN A 164 11.40 -13.33 -9.00
CA ASN A 164 11.38 -13.56 -10.45
C ASN A 164 10.79 -14.95 -10.76
N ASP A 165 9.76 -14.98 -11.56
CA ASP A 165 9.34 -15.91 -12.61
C ASP A 165 9.03 -17.40 -12.34
N ASP A 166 9.23 -17.97 -11.16
CA ASP A 166 8.86 -19.37 -10.89
C ASP A 166 7.68 -19.49 -9.90
N GLU A 167 6.86 -18.46 -9.74
CA GLU A 167 5.65 -18.60 -8.92
C GLU A 167 4.63 -19.48 -9.67
N PRO A 168 4.03 -20.47 -8.98
CA PRO A 168 2.98 -21.28 -9.59
C PRO A 168 1.87 -20.35 -10.13
N HIS A 169 1.41 -20.56 -11.35
CA HIS A 169 0.32 -19.81 -11.98
C HIS A 169 -0.99 -19.80 -11.17
N ASN A 170 -1.04 -20.50 -10.04
CA ASN A 170 -2.19 -20.62 -9.15
C ASN A 170 -2.11 -19.71 -7.91
N MET A 171 -1.12 -18.83 -7.79
CA MET A 171 -1.09 -17.90 -6.67
C MET A 171 -2.18 -16.83 -6.82
N VAL A 172 -2.95 -16.64 -5.76
CA VAL A 172 -4.01 -15.63 -5.68
C VAL A 172 -3.43 -14.22 -5.62
N THR A 173 -2.21 -14.09 -5.03
CA THR A 173 -1.53 -12.79 -4.87
C THR A 173 -0.04 -12.90 -5.19
N HIS A 174 0.55 -11.78 -5.63
CA HIS A 174 1.96 -11.63 -5.94
C HIS A 174 2.59 -10.59 -5.03
N LEU A 175 3.75 -10.91 -4.45
CA LEU A 175 4.49 -9.97 -3.60
C LEU A 175 5.24 -8.96 -4.46
N LEU A 176 4.77 -7.72 -4.44
CA LEU A 176 5.42 -6.59 -5.06
C LEU A 176 6.06 -5.68 -4.01
N TYR A 177 7.10 -4.94 -4.42
CA TYR A 177 7.75 -3.96 -3.57
C TYR A 177 8.09 -2.68 -4.33
N TYR A 178 8.25 -1.60 -3.59
CA TYR A 178 8.81 -0.33 -4.04
C TYR A 178 9.98 0.04 -3.13
N ASP A 179 11.15 0.39 -3.71
CA ASP A 179 12.30 0.88 -2.96
C ASP A 179 12.19 2.39 -2.78
N LEU A 180 12.04 2.87 -1.55
CA LEU A 180 11.92 4.30 -1.25
C LEU A 180 13.15 5.11 -1.64
N ASN A 181 14.30 4.48 -1.84
CA ASN A 181 15.51 5.16 -2.30
C ASN A 181 15.53 5.41 -3.82
N ASP A 182 14.63 4.81 -4.59
CA ASP A 182 14.57 5.01 -6.04
C ASP A 182 13.93 6.36 -6.44
N ILE A 183 13.50 7.18 -5.46
CA ILE A 183 13.01 8.57 -5.70
C ILE A 183 14.16 9.59 -5.68
N ALA A 184 15.35 9.19 -5.23
CA ALA A 184 16.49 10.09 -5.09
C ALA A 184 17.20 10.36 -6.41
#